data_e65c6b97574e2dc5f23dff42acc59de3
#
_entry.id   e65c6b97574e2dc5f23dff42acc59de3
#
_cell.length_a   1.000
_cell.length_b   1.000
_cell.length_c   1.000
_cell.angle_alpha   90.00
_cell.angle_beta   90.00
_cell.angle_gamma   90.00
#
_symmetry.space_group_name_H-M   'P 1'
#
loop_
_entity.id
_entity.type
_entity.pdbx_description
1 polymer ?
#
loop_
_entity_poly.entity_id
_entity_poly.type
_entity_poly.pdbx_seq_one_letter_code
_entity_poly.pdbx_strand_id
1 'polypeptide(L)'
;MPEIMKNIDISLLVPFENHPFKERSGTEQEELLESIKESGVLELITVRFLSEGKYEIISGHRRVDVCKKLGISKIPATIREFSKDEAIVAMVDSNIHREHLLPSEKTFAYKMKLEALKHQGKTYGQVVHKSRDNISDTESGRQVQRYIRLTYLTPELLKMVDEERIAFTPAVELSYLPENEQKKLAEEIEYVDATPSLSQAQRLRKFSVQGRLSADTIFAVLSEEKPNQKEQVKFMTEDIRKYFPKNYSNKDMQDTIIKLLEKWKRNRDRDAR
;
A
#
# COMPACT_ATOMS: atom_id res chain seq x y z
N MET A 1 23.87 17.07 -17.72
CA MET A 1 24.16 18.42 -17.20
C MET A 1 25.19 18.28 -16.11
N PRO A 2 26.15 19.24 -15.93
CA PRO A 2 27.17 19.11 -14.90
C PRO A 2 26.52 19.12 -13.51
N GLU A 3 26.85 18.13 -12.71
CA GLU A 3 26.48 18.06 -11.29
C GLU A 3 27.45 18.95 -10.51
N ILE A 4 26.93 19.93 -9.79
CA ILE A 4 27.74 20.80 -8.96
C ILE A 4 27.71 20.26 -7.53
N MET A 5 28.86 19.77 -7.05
CA MET A 5 29.00 19.33 -5.66
C MET A 5 29.44 20.52 -4.78
N LYS A 6 28.74 20.77 -3.70
CA LYS A 6 29.01 21.87 -2.78
C LYS A 6 28.57 21.55 -1.37
N ASN A 7 29.31 22.04 -0.37
CA ASN A 7 28.83 22.08 1.00
C ASN A 7 27.83 23.23 1.16
N ILE A 8 26.58 22.91 1.48
CA ILE A 8 25.48 23.87 1.64
C ILE A 8 25.20 24.05 3.14
N ASP A 9 24.99 25.31 3.54
CA ASP A 9 24.52 25.62 4.89
C ASP A 9 23.10 25.07 5.10
N ILE A 10 22.89 24.34 6.20
CA ILE A 10 21.60 23.69 6.47
C ILE A 10 20.47 24.71 6.63
N SER A 11 20.79 25.93 7.06
CA SER A 11 19.81 27.03 7.16
C SER A 11 19.20 27.46 5.81
N LEU A 12 19.89 27.17 4.71
CA LEU A 12 19.44 27.46 3.34
C LEU A 12 18.59 26.32 2.74
N LEU A 13 18.47 25.19 3.42
CA LEU A 13 17.73 24.02 2.95
C LEU A 13 16.25 24.14 3.33
N VAL A 14 15.40 23.91 2.35
CA VAL A 14 13.94 23.88 2.50
C VAL A 14 13.46 22.46 2.22
N PRO A 15 12.59 21.88 3.05
CA PRO A 15 12.01 20.57 2.78
C PRO A 15 11.16 20.61 1.50
N PHE A 16 11.03 19.46 0.83
CA PHE A 16 10.16 19.33 -0.33
C PHE A 16 8.69 19.54 0.05
N GLU A 17 8.01 20.40 -0.70
CA GLU A 17 6.60 20.70 -0.45
C GLU A 17 5.71 19.47 -0.70
N ASN A 18 4.80 19.16 0.23
CA ASN A 18 3.86 18.02 0.14
C ASN A 18 4.58 16.66 -0.07
N HIS A 19 5.69 16.45 0.63
CA HIS A 19 6.44 15.19 0.55
C HIS A 19 5.57 13.99 0.96
N PRO A 20 5.31 13.02 0.07
CA PRO A 20 4.34 11.95 0.33
C PRO A 20 4.82 10.88 1.30
N PHE A 21 6.13 10.78 1.51
CA PHE A 21 6.74 9.76 2.36
C PHE A 21 6.91 10.29 3.78
N LYS A 22 6.45 9.51 4.76
CA LYS A 22 6.55 9.86 6.17
C LYS A 22 8.00 9.74 6.68
N GLU A 23 8.33 10.55 7.64
CA GLU A 23 9.60 10.39 8.38
C GLU A 23 9.54 9.10 9.20
N ARG A 24 10.58 8.30 9.10
CA ARG A 24 10.73 7.10 9.94
C ARG A 24 11.41 7.48 11.24
N SER A 25 10.83 7.08 12.35
CA SER A 25 11.41 7.14 13.68
C SER A 25 11.79 5.72 14.13
N GLY A 26 12.81 5.62 14.98
CA GLY A 26 13.23 4.33 15.55
C GLY A 26 14.69 3.99 15.28
N THR A 27 15.02 2.70 15.37
CA THR A 27 16.38 2.15 15.29
C THR A 27 17.16 2.60 14.05
N GLU A 28 16.53 2.61 12.88
CA GLU A 28 17.17 3.08 11.63
C GLU A 28 17.62 4.55 11.69
N GLN A 29 16.94 5.39 12.47
CA GLN A 29 17.32 6.79 12.62
C GLN A 29 18.48 6.94 13.60
N GLU A 30 18.52 6.11 14.63
CA GLU A 30 19.60 6.05 15.61
C GLU A 30 20.90 5.53 14.97
N GLU A 31 20.82 4.46 14.18
CA GLU A 31 21.94 3.94 13.40
C GLU A 31 22.51 4.98 12.44
N LEU A 32 21.64 5.72 11.73
CA LEU A 32 22.08 6.80 10.86
C LEU A 32 22.75 7.94 11.64
N LEU A 33 22.25 8.25 12.83
CA LEU A 33 22.83 9.27 13.70
C LEU A 33 24.25 8.86 14.17
N GLU A 34 24.43 7.62 14.61
CA GLU A 34 25.75 7.11 14.99
C GLU A 34 26.71 7.09 13.80
N SER A 35 26.26 6.60 12.65
CA SER A 35 27.07 6.58 11.43
C SER A 35 27.54 7.99 11.03
N ILE A 36 26.64 8.99 11.05
CA ILE A 36 27.01 10.37 10.69
C ILE A 36 27.93 11.00 11.76
N LYS A 37 27.74 10.65 13.03
CA LYS A 37 28.60 11.12 14.14
C LYS A 37 30.02 10.59 14.00
N GLU A 38 30.19 9.34 13.58
CA GLU A 38 31.51 8.68 13.47
C GLU A 38 32.21 9.01 12.16
N SER A 39 31.51 8.95 11.06
CA SER A 39 32.11 8.99 9.71
C SER A 39 31.73 10.24 8.91
N GLY A 40 30.87 11.11 9.46
CA GLY A 40 30.32 12.23 8.72
C GLY A 40 29.27 11.79 7.70
N VAL A 41 28.86 12.72 6.85
CA VAL A 41 27.87 12.44 5.78
C VAL A 41 28.60 11.88 4.56
N LEU A 42 28.57 10.56 4.38
CA LEU A 42 29.25 9.84 3.29
C LEU A 42 28.52 9.99 1.96
N GLU A 43 27.19 9.96 1.98
CA GLU A 43 26.38 10.14 0.79
C GLU A 43 25.84 11.56 0.68
N LEU A 44 26.04 12.19 -0.49
CA LEU A 44 25.57 13.55 -0.74
C LEU A 44 24.03 13.58 -0.77
N ILE A 45 23.45 14.67 -0.26
CA ILE A 45 22.04 14.96 -0.49
C ILE A 45 21.86 15.51 -1.90
N THR A 46 20.68 15.35 -2.48
CA THR A 46 20.33 15.98 -3.76
C THR A 46 19.40 17.15 -3.53
N VAL A 47 19.74 18.31 -4.08
CA VAL A 47 18.96 19.53 -3.95
C VAL A 47 18.78 20.22 -5.29
N ARG A 48 17.70 21.01 -5.43
CA ARG A 48 17.57 21.98 -6.53
C ARG A 48 17.64 23.41 -5.99
N PHE A 49 18.15 24.31 -6.80
CA PHE A 49 18.14 25.72 -6.48
C PHE A 49 16.72 26.30 -6.57
N LEU A 50 16.34 27.07 -5.55
CA LEU A 50 15.17 27.94 -5.57
C LEU A 50 15.61 29.39 -5.72
N SER A 51 14.66 30.33 -5.70
CA SER A 51 14.95 31.76 -5.61
C SER A 51 15.62 32.13 -4.26
N GLU A 52 16.23 33.30 -4.17
CA GLU A 52 16.76 33.87 -2.92
C GLU A 52 17.87 33.05 -2.22
N GLY A 53 18.62 32.25 -2.98
CA GLY A 53 19.75 31.48 -2.43
C GLY A 53 19.35 30.26 -1.61
N LYS A 54 18.09 29.85 -1.62
CA LYS A 54 17.58 28.64 -0.95
C LYS A 54 17.64 27.42 -1.87
N TYR A 55 17.69 26.27 -1.25
CA TYR A 55 17.73 24.97 -1.93
C TYR A 55 16.64 24.05 -1.41
N GLU A 56 15.85 23.46 -2.30
CA GLU A 56 14.84 22.45 -1.95
C GLU A 56 15.48 21.06 -1.95
N ILE A 57 15.22 20.29 -0.90
CA ILE A 57 15.78 18.95 -0.72
C ILE A 57 14.95 17.97 -1.59
N ILE A 58 15.59 17.31 -2.55
CA ILE A 58 14.98 16.27 -3.38
C ILE A 58 15.17 14.88 -2.76
N SER A 59 16.38 14.63 -2.24
CA SER A 59 16.72 13.37 -1.55
C SER A 59 17.68 13.63 -0.40
N GLY A 60 17.51 12.89 0.69
CA GLY A 60 18.38 12.96 1.87
C GLY A 60 17.81 13.73 3.06
N HIS A 61 16.49 13.91 3.16
CA HIS A 61 15.81 14.57 4.29
C HIS A 61 16.29 14.03 5.65
N ARG A 62 16.35 12.70 5.83
CA ARG A 62 16.83 12.07 7.07
C ARG A 62 18.24 12.48 7.45
N ARG A 63 19.16 12.61 6.47
CA ARG A 63 20.54 13.07 6.70
C ARG A 63 20.57 14.52 7.19
N VAL A 64 19.74 15.37 6.56
CA VAL A 64 19.61 16.78 6.99
C VAL A 64 19.10 16.87 8.43
N ASP A 65 18.10 16.06 8.80
CA ASP A 65 17.54 16.07 10.16
C ASP A 65 18.54 15.57 11.21
N VAL A 66 19.30 14.52 10.87
CA VAL A 66 20.38 14.05 11.74
C VAL A 66 21.47 15.10 11.89
N CYS A 67 21.88 15.76 10.81
CA CYS A 67 22.86 16.85 10.88
C CYS A 67 22.38 18.02 11.77
N LYS A 68 21.09 18.39 11.67
CA LYS A 68 20.50 19.39 12.58
C LYS A 68 20.58 18.96 14.04
N LYS A 69 20.26 17.70 14.37
CA LYS A 69 20.35 17.16 15.73
C LYS A 69 21.80 17.14 16.27
N LEU A 70 22.76 16.89 15.41
CA LEU A 70 24.18 16.89 15.73
C LEU A 70 24.81 18.29 15.74
N GLY A 71 24.09 19.36 15.42
CA GLY A 71 24.62 20.73 15.35
C GLY A 71 25.56 20.96 14.16
N ILE A 72 25.53 20.11 13.14
CA ILE A 72 26.33 20.26 11.92
C ILE A 72 25.73 21.39 11.10
N SER A 73 26.48 22.41 10.76
CA SER A 73 26.00 23.60 10.05
C SER A 73 25.99 23.44 8.54
N LYS A 74 26.84 22.57 7.97
CA LYS A 74 26.97 22.37 6.53
C LYS A 74 26.90 20.90 6.17
N ILE A 75 26.24 20.60 5.02
CA ILE A 75 26.09 19.25 4.52
C ILE A 75 26.54 19.16 3.05
N PRO A 76 27.25 18.10 2.65
CA PRO A 76 27.65 17.92 1.26
C PRO A 76 26.39 17.59 0.39
N ALA A 77 26.25 18.32 -0.71
CA ALA A 77 25.09 18.25 -1.58
C ALA A 77 25.47 18.27 -3.05
N THR A 78 24.71 17.57 -3.85
CA THR A 78 24.68 17.67 -5.32
C THR A 78 23.56 18.62 -5.71
N ILE A 79 23.90 19.72 -6.36
CA ILE A 79 22.94 20.69 -6.89
C ILE A 79 22.57 20.27 -8.29
N ARG A 80 21.26 20.10 -8.56
CA ARG A 80 20.73 19.79 -9.89
C ARG A 80 19.75 20.87 -10.34
N GLU A 81 19.80 21.19 -11.61
CA GLU A 81 18.85 22.09 -12.25
C GLU A 81 17.60 21.29 -12.64
N PHE A 82 16.62 21.26 -11.74
CA PHE A 82 15.34 20.61 -11.96
C PHE A 82 14.22 21.65 -12.02
N SER A 83 13.32 21.53 -12.99
CA SER A 83 11.99 22.10 -12.89
C SER A 83 11.22 21.50 -11.71
N LYS A 84 10.08 22.07 -11.33
CA LYS A 84 9.23 21.52 -10.25
C LYS A 84 8.80 20.08 -10.58
N ASP A 85 8.39 19.82 -11.80
CA ASP A 85 7.91 18.50 -12.24
C ASP A 85 9.05 17.46 -12.30
N GLU A 86 10.24 17.84 -12.76
CA GLU A 86 11.40 16.94 -12.74
C GLU A 86 11.83 16.62 -11.30
N ALA A 87 11.76 17.59 -10.40
CA ALA A 87 12.06 17.39 -9.00
C ALA A 87 11.08 16.41 -8.34
N ILE A 88 9.77 16.50 -8.63
CA ILE A 88 8.75 15.53 -8.18
C ILE A 88 9.10 14.13 -8.66
N VAL A 89 9.41 13.97 -9.95
CA VAL A 89 9.76 12.65 -10.52
C VAL A 89 11.01 12.09 -9.84
N ALA A 90 12.07 12.89 -9.68
CA ALA A 90 13.32 12.48 -9.06
C ALA A 90 13.12 12.11 -7.58
N MET A 91 12.33 12.89 -6.84
CA MET A 91 11.99 12.63 -5.44
C MET A 91 11.21 11.31 -5.29
N VAL A 92 10.19 11.08 -6.12
CA VAL A 92 9.43 9.82 -6.08
C VAL A 92 10.33 8.65 -6.44
N ASP A 93 11.11 8.73 -7.50
CA ASP A 93 11.99 7.64 -7.96
C ASP A 93 13.05 7.27 -6.92
N SER A 94 13.60 8.24 -6.19
CA SER A 94 14.56 7.97 -5.13
C SER A 94 13.98 7.31 -3.87
N ASN A 95 12.66 7.32 -3.71
CA ASN A 95 12.00 6.83 -2.50
C ASN A 95 11.10 5.63 -2.72
N ILE A 96 10.58 5.40 -3.94
CA ILE A 96 9.56 4.36 -4.21
C ILE A 96 10.07 2.93 -4.00
N HIS A 97 11.40 2.75 -3.96
CA HIS A 97 12.07 1.45 -3.73
C HIS A 97 12.41 1.19 -2.27
N ARG A 98 12.03 2.08 -1.35
CA ARG A 98 12.24 1.84 0.08
C ARG A 98 11.42 0.64 0.51
N GLU A 99 12.01 -0.18 1.36
CA GLU A 99 11.30 -1.25 2.04
C GLU A 99 10.20 -0.70 2.95
N HIS A 100 9.13 -1.46 3.10
CA HIS A 100 8.01 -1.14 4.02
C HIS A 100 7.31 0.21 3.79
N LEU A 101 7.17 0.66 2.51
CA LEU A 101 6.33 1.81 2.20
C LEU A 101 4.86 1.51 2.47
N LEU A 102 4.19 2.43 3.17
CA LEU A 102 2.76 2.34 3.40
C LEU A 102 1.97 2.45 2.08
N PRO A 103 0.82 1.77 1.97
CA PRO A 103 -0.07 1.94 0.82
C PRO A 103 -0.43 3.39 0.52
N SER A 104 -0.66 4.22 1.55
CA SER A 104 -0.92 5.65 1.39
C SER A 104 0.26 6.41 0.79
N GLU A 105 1.49 6.12 1.21
CA GLU A 105 2.70 6.75 0.68
C GLU A 105 2.86 6.46 -0.82
N LYS A 106 2.74 5.19 -1.22
CA LYS A 106 2.76 4.80 -2.64
C LYS A 106 1.64 5.48 -3.44
N THR A 107 0.45 5.56 -2.85
CA THR A 107 -0.73 6.17 -3.45
C THR A 107 -0.49 7.63 -3.82
N PHE A 108 -0.02 8.44 -2.88
CA PHE A 108 0.25 9.87 -3.13
C PHE A 108 1.49 10.08 -3.98
N ALA A 109 2.55 9.27 -3.81
CA ALA A 109 3.75 9.33 -4.63
C ALA A 109 3.45 9.06 -6.12
N TYR A 110 2.69 8.01 -6.43
CA TYR A 110 2.30 7.73 -7.81
C TYR A 110 1.37 8.78 -8.40
N LYS A 111 0.45 9.33 -7.61
CA LYS A 111 -0.41 10.44 -8.05
C LYS A 111 0.43 11.66 -8.42
N MET A 112 1.32 12.11 -7.53
CA MET A 112 2.19 13.25 -7.77
C MET A 112 3.08 13.05 -9.01
N LYS A 113 3.69 11.87 -9.15
CA LYS A 113 4.51 11.55 -10.32
C LYS A 113 3.71 11.57 -11.62
N LEU A 114 2.49 11.00 -11.60
CA LEU A 114 1.63 11.02 -12.80
C LEU A 114 1.23 12.44 -13.20
N GLU A 115 0.90 13.30 -12.24
CA GLU A 115 0.54 14.70 -12.48
C GLU A 115 1.74 15.47 -13.07
N ALA A 116 2.92 15.35 -12.48
CA ALA A 116 4.15 15.98 -12.98
C ALA A 116 4.50 15.53 -14.42
N LEU A 117 4.32 14.25 -14.72
CA LEU A 117 4.60 13.75 -16.09
C LEU A 117 3.56 14.20 -17.11
N LYS A 118 2.30 14.37 -16.74
CA LYS A 118 1.26 14.97 -17.60
C LYS A 118 1.59 16.42 -17.97
N HIS A 119 2.05 17.23 -17.01
CA HIS A 119 2.50 18.60 -17.28
C HIS A 119 3.66 18.66 -18.29
N GLN A 120 4.51 17.64 -18.31
CA GLN A 120 5.59 17.52 -19.29
C GLN A 120 5.15 16.97 -20.66
N GLY A 121 3.84 16.80 -20.90
CA GLY A 121 3.31 16.23 -22.15
C GLY A 121 3.53 14.72 -22.29
N LYS A 122 3.89 14.01 -21.22
CA LYS A 122 4.11 12.55 -21.23
C LYS A 122 2.82 11.81 -20.88
N THR A 123 2.52 10.75 -21.62
CA THR A 123 1.34 9.93 -21.38
C THR A 123 1.57 8.92 -20.24
N TYR A 124 0.47 8.43 -19.66
CA TYR A 124 0.52 7.40 -18.62
C TYR A 124 1.31 6.14 -19.04
N GLY A 125 1.21 5.73 -20.30
CA GLY A 125 2.00 4.62 -20.84
C GLY A 125 3.50 4.85 -20.79
N GLN A 126 3.96 6.10 -20.97
CA GLN A 126 5.37 6.48 -20.85
C GLN A 126 5.84 6.50 -19.39
N VAL A 127 4.93 6.79 -18.42
CA VAL A 127 5.22 6.67 -16.99
C VAL A 127 5.55 5.23 -16.63
N VAL A 128 4.75 4.31 -17.15
CA VAL A 128 4.89 2.86 -16.88
C VAL A 128 6.03 2.24 -17.67
N HIS A 129 6.26 2.66 -18.94
CA HIS A 129 7.34 2.12 -19.77
C HIS A 129 8.74 2.58 -19.32
N LYS A 130 8.91 3.83 -18.88
CA LYS A 130 10.18 4.27 -18.26
C LYS A 130 10.47 3.53 -16.96
N SER A 131 9.43 3.13 -16.22
CA SER A 131 9.57 2.25 -15.07
C SER A 131 9.98 0.83 -15.47
N ARG A 132 9.67 0.36 -16.69
CA ARG A 132 10.09 -0.97 -17.17
C ARG A 132 11.57 -1.06 -17.52
N ASP A 133 12.15 0.02 -18.06
CA ASP A 133 13.53 -0.01 -18.55
C ASP A 133 14.58 0.18 -17.44
N ASN A 134 14.19 0.64 -16.25
CA ASN A 134 15.10 0.91 -15.12
C ASN A 134 14.75 0.24 -13.81
N ILE A 135 13.73 -0.64 -13.75
CA ILE A 135 13.25 -1.16 -12.47
C ILE A 135 12.96 -2.65 -12.64
N SER A 136 13.87 -3.45 -12.19
CA SER A 136 13.84 -4.90 -12.26
C SER A 136 12.73 -5.57 -11.45
N ASP A 137 11.95 -4.87 -10.61
CA ASP A 137 10.96 -5.50 -9.71
C ASP A 137 9.73 -4.65 -9.44
N THR A 138 9.33 -3.73 -10.33
CA THR A 138 8.26 -2.80 -10.01
C THR A 138 6.93 -3.13 -10.63
N GLU A 139 5.97 -2.63 -9.90
CA GLU A 139 4.54 -2.81 -10.08
C GLU A 139 4.09 -2.52 -11.52
N SER A 140 3.23 -3.37 -12.06
CA SER A 140 2.65 -3.18 -13.40
C SER A 140 1.86 -1.87 -13.45
N GLY A 141 1.71 -1.26 -14.63
CA GLY A 141 0.91 -0.05 -14.79
C GLY A 141 -0.51 -0.17 -14.26
N ARG A 142 -1.09 -1.38 -14.32
CA ARG A 142 -2.38 -1.68 -13.70
C ARG A 142 -2.30 -1.53 -12.16
N GLN A 143 -1.22 -1.96 -11.55
CA GLN A 143 -1.03 -1.85 -10.11
C GLN A 143 -0.84 -0.39 -9.68
N VAL A 144 -0.08 0.39 -10.44
CA VAL A 144 0.07 1.85 -10.21
C VAL A 144 -1.29 2.56 -10.26
N GLN A 145 -2.16 2.23 -11.24
CA GLN A 145 -3.51 2.78 -11.31
C GLN A 145 -4.36 2.42 -10.09
N ARG A 146 -4.23 1.19 -9.58
CA ARG A 146 -4.93 0.76 -8.36
C ARG A 146 -4.45 1.53 -7.13
N TYR A 147 -3.14 1.80 -7.01
CA TYR A 147 -2.63 2.69 -5.95
C TYR A 147 -3.21 4.09 -6.08
N ILE A 148 -3.12 4.70 -7.27
CA ILE A 148 -3.68 6.04 -7.50
C ILE A 148 -5.18 6.05 -7.17
N ARG A 149 -5.91 4.98 -7.44
CA ARG A 149 -7.33 4.89 -7.09
C ARG A 149 -7.59 5.02 -5.59
N LEU A 150 -6.68 4.58 -4.71
CA LEU A 150 -6.83 4.74 -3.27
C LEU A 150 -6.82 6.21 -2.80
N THR A 151 -6.38 7.17 -3.64
CA THR A 151 -6.50 8.61 -3.30
C THR A 151 -7.94 9.09 -3.16
N TYR A 152 -8.92 8.29 -3.58
CA TYR A 152 -10.36 8.58 -3.42
C TYR A 152 -10.97 7.97 -2.15
N LEU A 153 -10.17 7.29 -1.33
CA LEU A 153 -10.60 6.86 -0.01
C LEU A 153 -10.61 8.03 0.96
N THR A 154 -11.54 7.99 1.90
CA THR A 154 -11.49 8.90 3.06
C THR A 154 -10.25 8.62 3.90
N PRO A 155 -9.75 9.62 4.66
CA PRO A 155 -8.57 9.44 5.51
C PRO A 155 -8.67 8.26 6.48
N GLU A 156 -9.87 8.02 7.03
CA GLU A 156 -10.16 6.93 7.98
C GLU A 156 -9.97 5.56 7.31
N LEU A 157 -10.57 5.35 6.14
CA LEU A 157 -10.43 4.10 5.41
C LEU A 157 -9.00 3.89 4.90
N LEU A 158 -8.34 4.95 4.43
CA LEU A 158 -6.96 4.87 3.98
C LEU A 158 -6.01 4.53 5.14
N LYS A 159 -6.27 5.05 6.34
CA LYS A 159 -5.55 4.68 7.56
C LYS A 159 -5.73 3.20 7.89
N MET A 160 -6.94 2.66 7.78
CA MET A 160 -7.19 1.22 7.98
C MET A 160 -6.45 0.34 6.96
N VAL A 161 -6.20 0.85 5.75
CA VAL A 161 -5.35 0.17 4.75
C VAL A 161 -3.87 0.19 5.15
N ASP A 162 -3.39 1.32 5.67
CA ASP A 162 -2.02 1.45 6.18
C ASP A 162 -1.76 0.55 7.40
N GLU A 163 -2.79 0.34 8.22
CA GLU A 163 -2.78 -0.55 9.40
C GLU A 163 -3.04 -2.04 9.04
N GLU A 164 -3.12 -2.37 7.75
CA GLU A 164 -3.41 -3.72 7.23
C GLU A 164 -4.77 -4.30 7.69
N ARG A 165 -5.64 -3.51 8.31
CA ARG A 165 -7.01 -3.91 8.68
C ARG A 165 -7.87 -4.16 7.46
N ILE A 166 -7.75 -3.32 6.43
CA ILE A 166 -8.39 -3.51 5.13
C ILE A 166 -7.31 -3.89 4.12
N ALA A 167 -7.46 -5.07 3.49
CA ALA A 167 -6.54 -5.50 2.46
C ALA A 167 -6.62 -4.59 1.21
N PHE A 168 -5.51 -4.47 0.48
CA PHE A 168 -5.38 -3.58 -0.68
C PHE A 168 -6.48 -3.76 -1.74
N THR A 169 -6.82 -5.01 -2.09
CA THR A 169 -7.80 -5.28 -3.16
C THR A 169 -9.23 -4.90 -2.77
N PRO A 170 -9.77 -5.25 -1.59
CA PRO A 170 -11.01 -4.67 -1.09
C PRO A 170 -11.00 -3.14 -1.06
N ALA A 171 -9.92 -2.51 -0.59
CA ALA A 171 -9.80 -1.05 -0.50
C ALA A 171 -9.98 -0.37 -1.87
N VAL A 172 -9.42 -0.96 -2.94
CA VAL A 172 -9.63 -0.46 -4.32
C VAL A 172 -11.13 -0.49 -4.70
N GLU A 173 -11.87 -1.55 -4.34
CA GLU A 173 -13.31 -1.60 -4.60
C GLU A 173 -14.08 -0.55 -3.79
N LEU A 174 -13.71 -0.34 -2.51
CA LEU A 174 -14.33 0.65 -1.64
C LEU A 174 -14.08 2.09 -2.10
N SER A 175 -12.96 2.36 -2.77
CA SER A 175 -12.65 3.69 -3.30
C SER A 175 -13.61 4.16 -4.41
N TYR A 176 -14.49 3.29 -4.90
CA TYR A 176 -15.55 3.64 -5.85
C TYR A 176 -16.83 4.13 -5.15
N LEU A 177 -16.94 4.00 -3.83
CA LEU A 177 -18.05 4.52 -3.06
C LEU A 177 -17.96 6.06 -2.96
N PRO A 178 -19.10 6.77 -2.97
CA PRO A 178 -19.16 8.18 -2.61
C PRO A 178 -18.63 8.43 -1.19
N GLU A 179 -18.09 9.61 -0.93
CA GLU A 179 -17.47 9.97 0.35
C GLU A 179 -18.41 9.79 1.56
N ASN A 180 -19.68 10.17 1.41
CA ASN A 180 -20.69 9.99 2.47
C ASN A 180 -20.97 8.52 2.81
N GLU A 181 -20.88 7.61 1.82
CA GLU A 181 -21.03 6.17 2.04
C GLU A 181 -19.75 5.55 2.63
N GLN A 182 -18.60 6.07 2.25
CA GLN A 182 -17.32 5.66 2.85
C GLN A 182 -17.24 6.02 4.35
N LYS A 183 -17.75 7.20 4.75
CA LYS A 183 -17.82 7.60 6.16
C LYS A 183 -18.71 6.66 6.97
N LYS A 184 -19.91 6.35 6.45
CA LYS A 184 -20.81 5.35 7.08
C LYS A 184 -20.15 3.99 7.18
N LEU A 185 -19.45 3.56 6.13
CA LEU A 185 -18.72 2.28 6.14
C LEU A 185 -17.63 2.27 7.21
N ALA A 186 -16.87 3.36 7.37
CA ALA A 186 -15.85 3.45 8.40
C ALA A 186 -16.45 3.35 9.82
N GLU A 187 -17.58 4.02 10.07
CA GLU A 187 -18.33 3.95 11.32
C GLU A 187 -18.81 2.50 11.60
N GLU A 188 -19.39 1.83 10.60
CA GLU A 188 -19.88 0.46 10.76
C GLU A 188 -18.73 -0.57 10.94
N ILE A 189 -17.57 -0.36 10.30
CA ILE A 189 -16.38 -1.19 10.52
C ILE A 189 -15.92 -1.12 11.99
N GLU A 190 -15.89 0.07 12.57
CA GLU A 190 -15.52 0.25 13.99
C GLU A 190 -16.60 -0.33 14.92
N TYR A 191 -17.87 -0.22 14.58
CA TYR A 191 -18.97 -0.73 15.38
C TYR A 191 -19.03 -2.26 15.42
N VAL A 192 -18.82 -2.91 14.26
CA VAL A 192 -18.89 -4.38 14.12
C VAL A 192 -17.56 -5.05 14.45
N ASP A 193 -16.47 -4.27 14.52
CA ASP A 193 -15.08 -4.76 14.59
C ASP A 193 -14.76 -5.78 13.48
N ALA A 194 -15.26 -5.52 12.26
CA ALA A 194 -15.06 -6.40 11.11
C ALA A 194 -14.84 -5.59 9.83
N THR A 195 -13.80 -5.94 9.09
CA THR A 195 -13.47 -5.30 7.81
C THR A 195 -13.96 -6.14 6.62
N PRO A 196 -14.37 -5.52 5.50
CA PRO A 196 -14.95 -6.26 4.38
C PRO A 196 -13.91 -7.11 3.64
N SER A 197 -14.28 -8.34 3.30
CA SER A 197 -13.58 -9.17 2.32
C SER A 197 -13.77 -8.60 0.91
N LEU A 198 -13.02 -9.12 -0.09
CA LEU A 198 -13.16 -8.68 -1.47
C LEU A 198 -14.60 -8.86 -1.99
N SER A 199 -15.23 -10.02 -1.73
CA SER A 199 -16.60 -10.28 -2.16
C SER A 199 -17.62 -9.35 -1.49
N GLN A 200 -17.42 -9.03 -0.22
CA GLN A 200 -18.24 -8.05 0.51
C GLN A 200 -18.04 -6.64 -0.04
N ALA A 201 -16.80 -6.21 -0.30
CA ALA A 201 -16.50 -4.91 -0.89
C ALA A 201 -17.14 -4.73 -2.28
N GLN A 202 -17.08 -5.76 -3.12
CA GLN A 202 -17.76 -5.76 -4.43
C GLN A 202 -19.29 -5.66 -4.30
N ARG A 203 -19.89 -6.33 -3.32
CA ARG A 203 -21.33 -6.25 -3.05
C ARG A 203 -21.72 -4.86 -2.55
N LEU A 204 -20.94 -4.27 -1.61
CA LEU A 204 -21.16 -2.91 -1.12
C LEU A 204 -21.13 -1.91 -2.29
N ARG A 205 -20.12 -2.01 -3.17
CA ARG A 205 -20.06 -1.20 -4.39
C ARG A 205 -21.27 -1.39 -5.28
N LYS A 206 -21.75 -2.63 -5.47
CA LYS A 206 -22.95 -2.90 -6.26
C LYS A 206 -24.20 -2.27 -5.64
N PHE A 207 -24.37 -2.35 -4.32
CA PHE A 207 -25.46 -1.68 -3.61
C PHE A 207 -25.39 -0.15 -3.73
N SER A 208 -24.19 0.42 -3.66
CA SER A 208 -23.96 1.86 -3.89
C SER A 208 -24.43 2.30 -5.28
N VAL A 209 -23.99 1.60 -6.34
CA VAL A 209 -24.41 1.89 -7.73
C VAL A 209 -25.93 1.80 -7.89
N GLN A 210 -26.59 0.94 -7.13
CA GLN A 210 -28.07 0.80 -7.14
C GLN A 210 -28.79 1.82 -6.24
N GLY A 211 -28.08 2.71 -5.55
CA GLY A 211 -28.65 3.66 -4.59
C GLY A 211 -29.26 2.99 -3.35
N ARG A 212 -28.82 1.77 -3.01
CA ARG A 212 -29.37 0.93 -1.94
C ARG A 212 -28.39 0.71 -0.76
N LEU A 213 -27.30 1.45 -0.71
CA LEU A 213 -26.32 1.32 0.36
C LEU A 213 -26.74 2.18 1.56
N SER A 214 -27.35 1.54 2.56
CA SER A 214 -27.69 2.12 3.86
C SER A 214 -26.77 1.57 4.95
N ALA A 215 -26.77 2.18 6.15
CA ALA A 215 -26.06 1.66 7.32
C ALA A 215 -26.49 0.20 7.64
N ASP A 216 -27.80 -0.08 7.62
CA ASP A 216 -28.33 -1.46 7.85
C ASP A 216 -27.78 -2.44 6.81
N THR A 217 -27.67 -2.02 5.54
CA THR A 217 -27.11 -2.87 4.48
C THR A 217 -25.62 -3.13 4.70
N ILE A 218 -24.87 -2.12 5.12
CA ILE A 218 -23.44 -2.25 5.45
C ILE A 218 -23.27 -3.19 6.63
N PHE A 219 -24.03 -2.97 7.71
CA PHE A 219 -24.05 -3.83 8.91
C PHE A 219 -24.35 -5.28 8.55
N ALA A 220 -25.41 -5.53 7.79
CA ALA A 220 -25.79 -6.90 7.37
C ALA A 220 -24.67 -7.60 6.58
N VAL A 221 -24.01 -6.86 5.67
CA VAL A 221 -22.89 -7.41 4.86
C VAL A 221 -21.65 -7.69 5.71
N LEU A 222 -21.31 -6.80 6.65
CA LEU A 222 -20.12 -6.96 7.51
C LEU A 222 -20.32 -8.07 8.56
N SER A 223 -21.55 -8.27 9.05
CA SER A 223 -21.89 -9.28 10.04
C SER A 223 -21.99 -10.70 9.47
N GLU A 224 -21.89 -10.87 8.13
CA GLU A 224 -21.88 -12.21 7.53
C GLU A 224 -20.61 -12.98 7.89
N GLU A 225 -20.76 -14.26 8.23
CA GLU A 225 -19.61 -15.16 8.41
C GLU A 225 -18.77 -15.21 7.13
N LYS A 226 -17.48 -14.86 7.24
CA LYS A 226 -16.56 -14.94 6.11
C LYS A 226 -16.30 -16.42 5.77
N PRO A 227 -16.25 -16.78 4.47
CA PRO A 227 -15.97 -18.16 4.06
C PRO A 227 -14.69 -18.76 4.66
N ASN A 228 -13.69 -17.91 4.93
CA ASN A 228 -12.41 -18.33 5.54
C ASN A 228 -12.50 -18.56 7.06
N GLN A 229 -13.58 -18.14 7.73
CA GLN A 229 -13.81 -18.37 9.16
C GLN A 229 -14.57 -19.67 9.42
N LYS A 230 -15.11 -20.32 8.40
CA LYS A 230 -15.70 -21.65 8.53
C LYS A 230 -14.58 -22.67 8.71
N GLU A 231 -14.64 -23.42 9.77
CA GLU A 231 -13.75 -24.58 9.94
C GLU A 231 -13.89 -25.50 8.71
N GLN A 232 -12.81 -25.68 8.00
CA GLN A 232 -12.76 -26.55 6.82
C GLN A 232 -11.69 -27.61 7.02
N VAL A 233 -12.09 -28.86 6.98
CA VAL A 233 -11.15 -29.96 6.82
C VAL A 233 -10.89 -30.16 5.32
N LYS A 234 -9.67 -29.84 4.87
CA LYS A 234 -9.26 -30.01 3.48
C LYS A 234 -8.42 -31.28 3.36
N PHE A 235 -8.81 -32.13 2.46
CA PHE A 235 -8.02 -33.29 2.06
C PHE A 235 -7.40 -33.04 0.68
N MET A 236 -6.16 -33.47 0.49
CA MET A 236 -5.57 -33.47 -0.86
C MET A 236 -6.36 -34.45 -1.73
N THR A 237 -6.75 -34.01 -2.94
CA THR A 237 -7.54 -34.83 -3.85
C THR A 237 -6.84 -36.16 -4.17
N GLU A 238 -5.52 -36.12 -4.28
CA GLU A 238 -4.69 -37.32 -4.55
C GLU A 238 -4.77 -38.36 -3.43
N ASP A 239 -4.84 -37.93 -2.18
CA ASP A 239 -4.92 -38.82 -1.00
C ASP A 239 -6.25 -39.58 -0.95
N ILE A 240 -7.32 -38.95 -1.40
CA ILE A 240 -8.66 -39.51 -1.34
C ILE A 240 -8.98 -40.27 -2.62
N ARG A 241 -8.49 -39.77 -3.78
CA ARG A 241 -8.82 -40.30 -5.10
C ARG A 241 -8.55 -41.79 -5.27
N LYS A 242 -7.53 -42.34 -4.63
CA LYS A 242 -7.16 -43.76 -4.64
C LYS A 242 -8.24 -44.69 -4.07
N TYR A 243 -9.16 -44.16 -3.26
CA TYR A 243 -10.24 -44.95 -2.66
C TYR A 243 -11.55 -44.93 -3.46
N PHE A 244 -11.60 -44.18 -4.57
CA PHE A 244 -12.80 -44.01 -5.38
C PHE A 244 -12.62 -44.44 -6.82
N PRO A 245 -13.71 -44.92 -7.50
CA PRO A 245 -13.68 -45.19 -8.90
C PRO A 245 -13.29 -43.99 -9.75
N LYS A 246 -12.63 -44.22 -10.90
CA LYS A 246 -12.13 -43.15 -11.78
C LYS A 246 -13.23 -42.21 -12.33
N ASN A 247 -14.46 -42.68 -12.41
CA ASN A 247 -15.63 -41.95 -12.94
C ASN A 247 -16.35 -41.09 -11.88
N TYR A 248 -15.91 -41.14 -10.58
CA TYR A 248 -16.52 -40.30 -9.55
C TYR A 248 -16.10 -38.85 -9.69
N SER A 249 -17.07 -37.93 -9.64
CA SER A 249 -16.79 -36.51 -9.54
C SER A 249 -16.35 -36.14 -8.11
N ASN A 250 -15.80 -34.95 -7.93
CA ASN A 250 -15.45 -34.43 -6.59
C ASN A 250 -16.69 -34.40 -5.67
N LYS A 251 -17.86 -34.09 -6.21
CA LYS A 251 -19.13 -34.08 -5.49
C LYS A 251 -19.54 -35.49 -5.03
N ASP A 252 -19.44 -36.48 -5.92
CA ASP A 252 -19.77 -37.87 -5.60
C ASP A 252 -18.86 -38.43 -4.49
N MET A 253 -17.56 -38.08 -4.52
CA MET A 253 -16.61 -38.45 -3.47
C MET A 253 -17.01 -37.81 -2.14
N GLN A 254 -17.35 -36.53 -2.13
CA GLN A 254 -17.75 -35.80 -0.92
C GLN A 254 -19.03 -36.36 -0.31
N ASP A 255 -20.06 -36.60 -1.13
CA ASP A 255 -21.34 -37.19 -0.69
C ASP A 255 -21.14 -38.61 -0.10
N THR A 256 -20.25 -39.39 -0.70
CA THR A 256 -19.90 -40.72 -0.20
C THR A 256 -19.19 -40.66 1.15
N ILE A 257 -18.22 -39.75 1.31
CA ILE A 257 -17.51 -39.55 2.59
C ILE A 257 -18.51 -39.15 3.68
N ILE A 258 -19.43 -38.22 3.42
CA ILE A 258 -20.43 -37.80 4.38
C ILE A 258 -21.29 -38.99 4.82
N LYS A 259 -21.80 -39.80 3.88
CA LYS A 259 -22.60 -41.00 4.18
C LYS A 259 -21.83 -42.02 5.06
N LEU A 260 -20.55 -42.20 4.78
CA LEU A 260 -19.71 -43.11 5.59
C LEU A 260 -19.52 -42.58 7.03
N LEU A 261 -19.28 -41.26 7.16
CA LEU A 261 -19.15 -40.64 8.50
C LEU A 261 -20.45 -40.68 9.30
N GLU A 262 -21.59 -40.50 8.65
CA GLU A 262 -22.92 -40.65 9.31
C GLU A 262 -23.17 -42.07 9.78
N LYS A 263 -22.77 -43.08 8.99
CA LYS A 263 -22.85 -44.49 9.36
C LYS A 263 -21.92 -44.80 10.52
N TRP A 264 -20.68 -44.30 10.47
CA TRP A 264 -19.70 -44.46 11.54
C TRP A 264 -20.17 -43.82 12.85
N LYS A 265 -20.74 -42.62 12.80
CA LYS A 265 -21.31 -41.93 13.95
C LYS A 265 -22.43 -42.75 14.60
N ARG A 266 -23.37 -43.23 13.79
CA ARG A 266 -24.50 -44.07 14.29
C ARG A 266 -24.02 -45.35 14.96
N ASN A 267 -22.99 -46.02 14.43
CA ASN A 267 -22.43 -47.22 15.03
C ASN A 267 -21.73 -46.88 16.35
N ARG A 268 -20.90 -45.85 16.41
CA ARG A 268 -20.24 -45.40 17.64
C ARG A 268 -21.25 -45.06 18.74
N ASP A 269 -22.33 -44.34 18.43
CA ASP A 269 -23.33 -43.93 19.41
C ASP A 269 -24.19 -45.13 19.87
N ARG A 270 -24.24 -46.22 19.10
CA ARG A 270 -24.86 -47.48 19.51
C ARG A 270 -23.96 -48.28 20.41
N ASP A 271 -22.68 -48.33 20.15
CA ASP A 271 -21.70 -49.10 20.92
C ASP A 271 -21.33 -48.42 22.27
N ALA A 272 -21.71 -47.14 22.44
CA ALA A 272 -21.53 -46.35 23.66
C ALA A 272 -22.73 -46.43 24.62
N ARG A 273 -23.79 -47.19 24.23
CA ARG A 273 -24.96 -47.48 25.10
C ARG A 273 -24.91 -48.92 25.62
#